data_7e3e8be911aa63fbe2d29fc490ff4f4c
#
_entry.id   7e3e8be911aa63fbe2d29fc490ff4f4c
#
_cell.length_a   1.000
_cell.length_b   1.000
_cell.length_c   1.000
_cell.angle_alpha   90.00
_cell.angle_beta   90.00
_cell.angle_gamma   90.00
#
_symmetry.space_group_name_H-M   'P 1'
#
loop_
_entity.id
_entity.type
_entity.pdbx_description
1 polymer ?
#
loop_
_entity_poly.entity_id
_entity_poly.type
_entity_poly.pdbx_seq_one_letter_code
_entity_poly.pdbx_strand_id
1 'polypeptide(L)'
;MEGIEYLKQFPLVDSEHEINNLLNDNKSVLCEGAQGTMLDIDFGSYPFVTSSNTICAGACTGLGVAPNKIGEVYGIFKAYCTRVGAGPFPTELFDKTGDQICTLGHEFGSVTGRKRRCGWIDLVALKYAIMVDGVTKLIMMKSDVLDSFETIKACVASVSYTHLTLPTKLEV
;
A
#
# COMPACT_ATOMS: atom_id res chain seq x y z
N MET A 1 16.10 14.10 -25.66
CA MET A 1 17.11 13.17 -26.22
C MET A 1 18.08 12.68 -25.14
N GLU A 2 18.53 13.53 -24.22
CA GLU A 2 19.46 13.14 -23.13
C GLU A 2 18.98 11.96 -22.28
N GLY A 3 17.69 11.88 -21.95
CA GLY A 3 17.14 10.77 -21.18
C GLY A 3 17.23 9.40 -21.88
N ILE A 4 17.13 9.39 -23.22
CA ILE A 4 17.24 8.15 -24.01
C ILE A 4 18.69 7.67 -24.03
N GLU A 5 19.65 8.58 -24.18
CA GLU A 5 21.07 8.23 -24.12
C GLU A 5 21.48 7.71 -22.73
N TYR A 6 20.90 8.29 -21.68
CA TYR A 6 21.09 7.77 -20.31
C TYR A 6 20.55 6.34 -20.14
N LEU A 7 19.34 6.05 -20.66
CA LEU A 7 18.72 4.73 -20.56
C LEU A 7 19.49 3.65 -21.33
N LYS A 8 20.18 4.01 -22.44
CA LYS A 8 21.03 3.05 -23.18
C LYS A 8 22.22 2.50 -22.40
N GLN A 9 22.58 3.10 -21.26
CA GLN A 9 23.64 2.61 -20.38
C GLN A 9 23.22 1.37 -19.57
N PHE A 10 21.91 1.10 -19.48
CA PHE A 10 21.38 -0.04 -18.75
C PHE A 10 21.01 -1.17 -19.70
N PRO A 11 21.21 -2.43 -19.28
CA PRO A 11 20.76 -3.56 -20.10
C PRO A 11 19.22 -3.55 -20.17
N LEU A 12 18.71 -3.65 -21.37
CA LEU A 12 17.30 -3.92 -21.61
C LEU A 12 17.11 -5.43 -21.72
N VAL A 13 16.22 -5.98 -20.93
CA VAL A 13 16.01 -7.43 -20.84
C VAL A 13 14.53 -7.76 -21.01
N ASP A 14 14.24 -8.96 -21.49
CA ASP A 14 12.91 -9.56 -21.43
C ASP A 14 12.73 -10.14 -20.03
N SER A 15 11.93 -9.46 -19.19
CA SER A 15 11.83 -9.74 -17.76
C SER A 15 11.41 -11.19 -17.47
N GLU A 16 10.48 -11.75 -18.26
CA GLU A 16 10.00 -13.13 -18.11
C GLU A 16 11.13 -14.15 -18.31
N HIS A 17 12.06 -13.90 -19.22
CA HIS A 17 13.19 -14.79 -19.44
C HIS A 17 14.26 -14.58 -18.36
N GLU A 18 14.65 -13.35 -18.10
CA GLU A 18 15.71 -13.03 -17.14
C GLU A 18 15.37 -13.50 -15.73
N ILE A 19 14.17 -13.15 -15.22
CA ILE A 19 13.76 -13.52 -13.87
C ILE A 19 13.62 -15.03 -13.71
N ASN A 20 13.02 -15.73 -14.68
CA ASN A 20 12.89 -17.18 -14.60
C ASN A 20 14.26 -17.89 -14.68
N ASN A 21 15.21 -17.38 -15.45
CA ASN A 21 16.58 -17.90 -15.46
C ASN A 21 17.27 -17.74 -14.11
N LEU A 22 17.17 -16.54 -13.50
CA LEU A 22 17.71 -16.30 -12.15
C LEU A 22 17.11 -17.27 -11.12
N LEU A 23 15.80 -17.49 -11.16
CA LEU A 23 15.12 -18.43 -10.26
C LEU A 23 15.54 -19.90 -10.50
N ASN A 24 15.75 -20.29 -11.75
CA ASN A 24 16.22 -21.63 -12.10
C ASN A 24 17.68 -21.85 -11.65
N ASP A 25 18.48 -20.79 -11.63
CA ASP A 25 19.85 -20.78 -11.10
C ASP A 25 19.90 -20.67 -9.56
N ASN A 26 18.76 -20.83 -8.88
CA ASN A 26 18.62 -20.71 -7.43
C ASN A 26 19.07 -19.35 -6.88
N LYS A 27 18.89 -18.28 -7.65
CA LYS A 27 19.09 -16.91 -7.19
C LYS A 27 17.85 -16.40 -6.48
N SER A 28 18.05 -15.53 -5.51
CA SER A 28 16.93 -14.81 -4.85
C SER A 28 16.63 -13.55 -5.62
N VAL A 29 15.36 -13.31 -5.89
CA VAL A 29 14.84 -12.10 -6.52
C VAL A 29 13.91 -11.38 -5.55
N LEU A 30 14.18 -10.10 -5.29
CA LEU A 30 13.32 -9.26 -4.50
C LEU A 30 12.45 -8.41 -5.44
N CYS A 31 11.13 -8.58 -5.36
CA CYS A 31 10.17 -7.78 -6.09
C CYS A 31 9.62 -6.68 -5.17
N GLU A 32 9.81 -5.44 -5.54
CA GLU A 32 9.24 -4.29 -4.84
C GLU A 32 8.02 -3.78 -5.60
N GLY A 33 6.85 -3.79 -4.94
CA GLY A 33 5.63 -3.19 -5.45
C GLY A 33 5.59 -1.68 -5.22
N ALA A 34 4.56 -1.05 -5.75
CA ALA A 34 4.28 0.37 -5.56
C ALA A 34 2.84 0.57 -5.10
N GLN A 35 2.54 1.77 -4.57
CA GLN A 35 1.23 2.20 -4.03
C GLN A 35 0.78 1.35 -2.83
N GLY A 36 -0.22 0.49 -3.00
CA GLY A 36 -0.73 -0.39 -1.93
C GLY A 36 -2.04 -1.06 -2.31
N THR A 37 -2.39 -2.11 -1.59
CA THR A 37 -3.52 -3.02 -1.86
C THR A 37 -4.84 -2.31 -2.11
N MET A 38 -5.16 -1.27 -1.31
CA MET A 38 -6.43 -0.54 -1.45
C MET A 38 -6.49 0.35 -2.71
N LEU A 39 -5.38 0.48 -3.44
CA LEU A 39 -5.29 1.18 -4.72
C LEU A 39 -5.23 0.23 -5.92
N ASP A 40 -5.25 -1.08 -5.71
CA ASP A 40 -5.27 -2.07 -6.77
C ASP A 40 -6.47 -1.87 -7.68
N ILE A 41 -6.27 -2.01 -9.00
CA ILE A 41 -7.32 -1.74 -10.00
C ILE A 41 -8.51 -2.70 -9.87
N ASP A 42 -8.28 -3.94 -9.47
CA ASP A 42 -9.30 -4.99 -9.37
C ASP A 42 -9.83 -5.15 -7.94
N PHE A 43 -8.96 -5.09 -6.94
CA PHE A 43 -9.26 -5.40 -5.53
C PHE A 43 -9.24 -4.20 -4.60
N GLY A 44 -8.92 -3.02 -5.12
CA GLY A 44 -8.89 -1.78 -4.35
C GLY A 44 -10.25 -1.10 -4.20
N SER A 45 -10.23 0.12 -3.69
CA SER A 45 -11.42 0.95 -3.44
C SER A 45 -11.92 1.67 -4.70
N TYR A 46 -12.34 0.91 -5.71
CA TYR A 46 -12.84 1.45 -6.98
C TYR A 46 -13.97 2.49 -6.76
N PRO A 47 -14.02 3.60 -7.51
CA PRO A 47 -13.14 3.97 -8.63
C PRO A 47 -11.85 4.72 -8.22
N PHE A 48 -11.54 4.80 -6.93
CA PHE A 48 -10.40 5.54 -6.39
C PHE A 48 -9.16 4.65 -6.30
N VAL A 49 -8.73 4.12 -7.44
CA VAL A 49 -7.65 3.16 -7.59
C VAL A 49 -6.58 3.68 -8.55
N THR A 50 -5.44 3.01 -8.63
CA THR A 50 -4.43 3.25 -9.67
C THR A 50 -4.72 2.40 -10.91
N SER A 51 -4.01 2.65 -12.01
CA SER A 51 -4.19 1.93 -13.28
C SER A 51 -3.39 0.62 -13.38
N SER A 52 -2.96 0.06 -12.25
CA SER A 52 -2.14 -1.15 -12.20
C SER A 52 -2.55 -2.06 -11.05
N ASN A 53 -2.14 -3.34 -11.14
CA ASN A 53 -2.26 -4.27 -10.05
C ASN A 53 -1.15 -4.01 -9.03
N THR A 54 -1.54 -3.59 -7.84
CA THR A 54 -0.61 -3.25 -6.75
C THR A 54 -0.49 -4.37 -5.71
N ILE A 55 -1.32 -5.40 -5.82
CA ILE A 55 -1.24 -6.61 -5.00
C ILE A 55 -0.10 -7.52 -5.44
N CYS A 56 0.24 -8.48 -4.60
CA CYS A 56 1.34 -9.43 -4.84
C CYS A 56 1.24 -10.13 -6.21
N ALA A 57 0.03 -10.45 -6.68
CA ALA A 57 -0.20 -11.03 -8.00
C ALA A 57 0.31 -10.15 -9.16
N GLY A 58 0.45 -8.84 -8.94
CA GLY A 58 1.05 -7.90 -9.90
C GLY A 58 2.50 -8.22 -10.24
N ALA A 59 3.25 -8.84 -9.34
CA ALA A 59 4.59 -9.33 -9.62
C ALA A 59 4.57 -10.47 -10.65
N CYS A 60 3.57 -11.37 -10.57
CA CYS A 60 3.43 -12.48 -11.52
C CYS A 60 3.13 -11.95 -12.94
N THR A 61 2.16 -11.05 -13.05
CA THR A 61 1.72 -10.51 -14.36
C THR A 61 2.72 -9.51 -14.93
N GLY A 62 3.37 -8.72 -14.07
CA GLY A 62 4.32 -7.68 -14.49
C GLY A 62 5.70 -8.21 -14.88
N LEU A 63 6.14 -9.33 -14.29
CA LEU A 63 7.46 -9.90 -14.54
C LEU A 63 7.42 -11.23 -15.30
N GLY A 64 6.24 -11.77 -15.58
CA GLY A 64 6.09 -13.07 -16.24
C GLY A 64 6.54 -14.25 -15.38
N VAL A 65 6.26 -14.20 -14.08
CA VAL A 65 6.65 -15.23 -13.11
C VAL A 65 5.43 -16.05 -12.69
N ALA A 66 5.57 -17.38 -12.66
CA ALA A 66 4.50 -18.26 -12.25
C ALA A 66 4.17 -18.06 -10.74
N PRO A 67 2.87 -18.09 -10.34
CA PRO A 67 2.46 -17.86 -8.94
C PRO A 67 3.13 -18.78 -7.93
N ASN A 68 3.42 -20.02 -8.29
CA ASN A 68 4.08 -20.99 -7.43
C ASN A 68 5.59 -20.70 -7.20
N LYS A 69 6.13 -19.68 -7.85
CA LYS A 69 7.51 -19.20 -7.64
C LYS A 69 7.57 -18.05 -6.64
N ILE A 70 6.43 -17.50 -6.24
CA ILE A 70 6.38 -16.50 -5.19
C ILE A 70 6.65 -17.18 -3.85
N GLY A 71 7.64 -16.69 -3.14
CA GLY A 71 8.03 -17.19 -1.82
C GLY A 71 7.40 -16.34 -0.70
N GLU A 72 8.24 -15.69 0.12
CA GLU A 72 7.79 -14.84 1.20
C GLU A 72 7.19 -13.53 0.70
N VAL A 73 6.05 -13.14 1.25
CA VAL A 73 5.38 -11.89 0.95
C VAL A 73 5.43 -10.97 2.17
N TYR A 74 6.16 -9.88 2.05
CA TYR A 74 6.32 -8.89 3.11
C TYR A 74 5.29 -7.77 2.94
N GLY A 75 4.32 -7.70 3.86
CA GLY A 75 3.36 -6.61 3.93
C GLY A 75 3.95 -5.46 4.75
N ILE A 76 4.24 -4.34 4.09
CA ILE A 76 4.73 -3.13 4.75
C ILE A 76 3.54 -2.22 5.04
N PHE A 77 3.38 -1.81 6.29
CA PHE A 77 2.30 -0.91 6.71
C PHE A 77 2.78 0.10 7.75
N LYS A 78 2.10 1.23 7.84
CA LYS A 78 2.36 2.23 8.87
C LYS A 78 1.54 1.96 10.12
N ALA A 79 1.99 2.42 11.27
CA ALA A 79 1.24 2.37 12.52
C ALA A 79 -0.06 3.22 12.50
N TYR A 80 -0.27 4.00 11.44
CA TYR A 80 -1.45 4.81 11.16
C TYR A 80 -1.76 4.77 9.65
N CYS A 81 -2.94 5.22 9.24
CA CYS A 81 -3.30 5.25 7.82
C CYS A 81 -3.06 6.61 7.18
N THR A 82 -2.70 6.59 5.90
CA THR A 82 -2.62 7.80 5.07
C THR A 82 -3.27 7.56 3.71
N ARG A 83 -3.87 8.62 3.15
CA ARG A 83 -4.41 8.59 1.79
C ARG A 83 -4.08 9.87 1.04
N VAL A 84 -3.78 9.71 -0.25
CA VAL A 84 -3.65 10.83 -1.20
C VAL A 84 -4.89 10.84 -2.09
N GLY A 85 -5.46 12.03 -2.30
CA GLY A 85 -6.63 12.20 -3.17
C GLY A 85 -7.95 11.78 -2.54
N ALA A 86 -8.95 11.62 -3.39
CA ALA A 86 -10.31 11.25 -3.00
C ALA A 86 -10.45 9.76 -2.67
N GLY A 87 -11.64 9.36 -2.24
CA GLY A 87 -11.99 7.98 -1.93
C GLY A 87 -12.22 7.72 -0.45
N PRO A 88 -12.72 6.52 -0.11
CA PRO A 88 -13.09 6.17 1.25
C PRO A 88 -11.86 6.14 2.17
N PHE A 89 -12.04 6.68 3.37
CA PHE A 89 -11.05 6.66 4.43
C PHE A 89 -11.77 6.66 5.79
N PRO A 90 -12.27 5.50 6.24
CA PRO A 90 -13.13 5.41 7.42
C PRO A 90 -12.51 5.93 8.71
N THR A 91 -11.19 5.81 8.85
CA THR A 91 -10.45 6.24 10.05
C THR A 91 -9.88 7.65 9.95
N GLU A 92 -10.23 8.42 8.91
CA GLU A 92 -9.71 9.77 8.70
C GLU A 92 -10.01 10.69 9.89
N LEU A 93 -9.02 11.50 10.25
CA LEU A 93 -9.10 12.47 11.32
C LEU A 93 -9.11 13.89 10.75
N PHE A 94 -10.13 14.66 11.14
CA PHE A 94 -10.32 16.05 10.72
C PHE A 94 -10.00 17.05 11.84
N ASP A 95 -9.36 16.58 12.89
CA ASP A 95 -9.03 17.33 14.08
C ASP A 95 -7.50 17.56 14.23
N LYS A 96 -7.13 18.17 15.36
CA LYS A 96 -5.73 18.40 15.72
C LYS A 96 -4.89 17.13 15.76
N THR A 97 -5.49 15.99 16.06
CA THR A 97 -4.82 14.69 16.08
C THR A 97 -4.35 14.30 14.67
N GLY A 98 -5.22 14.44 13.68
CA GLY A 98 -4.85 14.21 12.28
C GLY A 98 -3.77 15.15 11.79
N ASP A 99 -3.81 16.43 12.19
CA ASP A 99 -2.79 17.42 11.88
C ASP A 99 -1.44 17.07 12.51
N GLN A 100 -1.45 16.60 13.76
CA GLN A 100 -0.26 16.18 14.49
C GLN A 100 0.37 14.95 13.84
N ILE A 101 -0.39 13.91 13.51
CA ILE A 101 0.10 12.73 12.79
C ILE A 101 0.74 13.14 11.46
N CYS A 102 0.07 14.01 10.69
CA CYS A 102 0.58 14.48 9.41
C CYS A 102 1.91 15.22 9.55
N THR A 103 2.03 16.08 10.56
CA THR A 103 3.24 16.90 10.78
C THR A 103 4.40 16.05 11.28
N LEU A 104 4.19 15.23 12.32
CA LEU A 104 5.21 14.34 12.88
C LEU A 104 5.66 13.28 11.89
N GLY A 105 4.70 12.74 11.13
CA GLY A 105 4.97 11.73 10.11
C GLY A 105 5.56 12.29 8.81
N HIS A 106 5.69 13.62 8.66
CA HIS A 106 6.08 14.28 7.41
C HIS A 106 5.21 13.81 6.21
N GLU A 107 3.90 13.72 6.43
CA GLU A 107 2.96 13.18 5.45
C GLU A 107 2.57 14.22 4.39
N PHE A 108 3.54 14.52 3.54
CA PHE A 108 3.40 15.42 2.39
C PHE A 108 3.85 14.72 1.11
N GLY A 109 3.26 15.11 -0.01
CA GLY A 109 3.66 14.58 -1.33
C GLY A 109 5.07 15.04 -1.67
N SER A 110 5.94 14.12 -2.05
CA SER A 110 7.36 14.41 -2.35
C SER A 110 7.54 15.41 -3.50
N VAL A 111 6.65 15.40 -4.50
CA VAL A 111 6.74 16.28 -5.67
C VAL A 111 5.89 17.54 -5.48
N THR A 112 4.66 17.40 -5.00
CA THR A 112 3.70 18.50 -4.93
C THR A 112 3.66 19.21 -3.58
N GLY A 113 4.29 18.65 -2.54
CA GLY A 113 4.16 19.14 -1.16
C GLY A 113 2.74 19.03 -0.58
N ARG A 114 1.79 18.43 -1.30
CA ARG A 114 0.40 18.34 -0.87
C ARG A 114 0.28 17.50 0.39
N LYS A 115 -0.43 18.02 1.39
CA LYS A 115 -0.75 17.32 2.63
C LYS A 115 -1.53 16.04 2.33
N ARG A 116 -1.12 14.93 2.94
CA ARG A 116 -1.86 13.67 2.91
C ARG A 116 -2.95 13.68 3.97
N ARG A 117 -4.06 13.03 3.68
CA ARG A 117 -5.10 12.71 4.66
C ARG A 117 -4.53 11.69 5.63
N CYS A 118 -4.73 11.87 6.93
CA CYS A 118 -4.20 11.00 7.98
C CYS A 118 -5.33 10.49 8.87
N GLY A 119 -5.16 9.29 9.41
CA GLY A 119 -6.13 8.68 10.29
C GLY A 119 -5.54 7.53 11.11
N TRP A 120 -6.29 7.05 12.11
CA TRP A 120 -5.89 5.88 12.87
C TRP A 120 -5.77 4.63 11.99
N ILE A 121 -5.03 3.65 12.48
CA ILE A 121 -4.87 2.38 11.78
C ILE A 121 -6.22 1.69 11.56
N ASP A 122 -6.45 1.18 10.36
CA ASP A 122 -7.61 0.38 9.99
C ASP A 122 -7.21 -1.10 9.93
N LEU A 123 -7.52 -1.84 11.00
CA LEU A 123 -7.21 -3.26 11.08
C LEU A 123 -8.13 -4.12 10.21
N VAL A 124 -9.29 -3.61 9.82
CA VAL A 124 -10.19 -4.30 8.88
C VAL A 124 -9.59 -4.27 7.49
N ALA A 125 -9.16 -3.11 7.04
CA ALA A 125 -8.46 -2.95 5.76
C ALA A 125 -7.12 -3.70 5.75
N LEU A 126 -6.38 -3.70 6.86
CA LEU A 126 -5.13 -4.44 6.98
C LEU A 126 -5.36 -5.96 6.88
N LYS A 127 -6.38 -6.51 7.54
CA LYS A 127 -6.74 -7.94 7.41
C LYS A 127 -7.13 -8.30 5.98
N TYR A 128 -7.87 -7.43 5.32
CA TYR A 128 -8.22 -7.61 3.92
C TYR A 128 -6.96 -7.64 3.03
N ALA A 129 -6.05 -6.69 3.21
CA ALA A 129 -4.80 -6.65 2.48
C ALA A 129 -3.95 -7.92 2.70
N ILE A 130 -3.79 -8.37 3.94
CA ILE A 130 -3.10 -9.62 4.28
C ILE A 130 -3.69 -10.80 3.50
N MET A 131 -5.00 -10.89 3.44
CA MET A 131 -5.70 -11.98 2.75
C MET A 131 -5.48 -11.94 1.24
N VAL A 132 -5.65 -10.76 0.62
CA VAL A 132 -5.58 -10.60 -0.85
C VAL A 132 -4.15 -10.75 -1.36
N ASP A 133 -3.18 -10.23 -0.63
CA ASP A 133 -1.75 -10.30 -1.00
C ASP A 133 -1.09 -11.62 -0.57
N GLY A 134 -1.73 -12.42 0.27
CA GLY A 134 -1.11 -13.62 0.84
C GLY A 134 0.10 -13.31 1.71
N VAL A 135 0.03 -12.22 2.49
CA VAL A 135 1.15 -11.75 3.33
C VAL A 135 1.56 -12.82 4.34
N THR A 136 2.86 -13.15 4.33
CA THR A 136 3.47 -14.11 5.26
C THR A 136 4.17 -13.42 6.43
N LYS A 137 4.63 -12.19 6.24
CA LYS A 137 5.31 -11.39 7.26
C LYS A 137 4.88 -9.94 7.19
N LEU A 138 4.68 -9.32 8.34
CA LEU A 138 4.31 -7.92 8.46
C LEU A 138 5.48 -7.08 8.99
N ILE A 139 5.68 -5.92 8.39
CA ILE A 139 6.66 -4.92 8.82
C ILE A 139 5.92 -3.62 9.14
N MET A 140 5.84 -3.29 10.43
CA MET A 140 5.27 -2.03 10.88
C MET A 140 6.30 -0.92 10.77
N MET A 141 5.92 0.18 10.13
CA MET A 141 6.75 1.38 10.02
C MET A 141 6.12 2.56 10.74
N LYS A 142 6.94 3.56 11.06
CA LYS A 142 6.50 4.86 11.63
C LYS A 142 5.72 4.76 12.94
N SER A 143 5.99 3.76 13.76
CA SER A 143 5.42 3.67 15.10
C SER A 143 5.89 4.82 16.01
N ASP A 144 7.09 5.30 15.83
CA ASP A 144 7.70 6.45 16.47
C ASP A 144 6.87 7.74 16.35
N VAL A 145 6.13 7.90 15.26
CA VAL A 145 5.21 9.03 15.06
C VAL A 145 4.12 9.10 16.13
N LEU A 146 3.77 7.96 16.70
CA LEU A 146 2.70 7.84 17.70
C LEU A 146 3.19 7.98 19.16
N ASP A 147 4.49 8.11 19.40
CA ASP A 147 5.06 8.15 20.76
C ASP A 147 4.54 9.31 21.64
N SER A 148 4.14 10.42 21.02
CA SER A 148 3.63 11.59 21.73
C SER A 148 2.13 11.54 22.06
N PHE A 149 1.43 10.48 21.66
CA PHE A 149 -0.01 10.35 21.90
C PHE A 149 -0.29 9.54 23.16
N GLU A 150 -1.07 10.10 24.07
CA GLU A 150 -1.50 9.39 25.31
C GLU A 150 -2.40 8.20 25.00
N THR A 151 -3.17 8.29 23.91
CA THR A 151 -4.10 7.23 23.50
C THR A 151 -3.96 7.02 22.00
N ILE A 152 -3.75 5.77 21.60
CA ILE A 152 -3.72 5.32 20.21
C ILE A 152 -4.99 4.51 19.97
N LYS A 153 -5.69 4.81 18.88
CA LYS A 153 -6.91 4.12 18.49
C LYS A 153 -6.69 3.26 17.26
N ALA A 154 -7.46 2.17 17.16
CA ALA A 154 -7.46 1.28 16.00
C ALA A 154 -8.89 0.93 15.61
N CYS A 155 -9.20 0.95 14.32
CA CYS A 155 -10.47 0.46 13.82
C CYS A 155 -10.45 -1.07 13.80
N VAL A 156 -11.30 -1.69 14.59
CA VAL A 156 -11.42 -3.16 14.70
C VAL A 156 -12.64 -3.72 14.00
N ALA A 157 -13.62 -2.86 13.68
CA ALA A 157 -14.82 -3.22 12.94
C ALA A 157 -15.26 -2.06 12.04
N SER A 158 -15.73 -2.38 10.85
CA SER A 158 -16.31 -1.43 9.90
C SER A 158 -17.63 -2.01 9.41
N VAL A 159 -18.71 -1.22 9.44
CA VAL A 159 -20.02 -1.62 8.95
C VAL A 159 -20.34 -0.84 7.69
N SER A 160 -20.56 -1.56 6.59
CA SER A 160 -21.07 -0.99 5.36
C SER A 160 -22.55 -1.30 5.23
N TYR A 161 -23.38 -0.28 5.19
CA TYR A 161 -24.81 -0.43 4.90
C TYR A 161 -25.00 -0.44 3.37
N THR A 162 -25.15 -1.61 2.80
CA THR A 162 -25.27 -1.81 1.35
C THR A 162 -26.58 -1.28 0.74
N HIS A 163 -27.54 -0.82 1.54
CA HIS A 163 -28.86 -0.37 1.08
C HIS A 163 -29.28 1.03 1.50
N LEU A 164 -28.46 1.77 2.23
CA LEU A 164 -28.77 3.15 2.62
C LEU A 164 -27.51 4.00 2.42
N THR A 165 -27.67 5.16 1.83
CA THR A 165 -26.66 6.21 1.63
C THR A 165 -26.27 6.88 2.96
N LEU A 166 -25.99 6.08 3.99
CA LEU A 166 -25.58 6.57 5.30
C LEU A 166 -24.06 6.41 5.47
N PRO A 167 -23.42 7.33 6.17
CA PRO A 167 -21.97 7.28 6.37
C PRO A 167 -21.59 6.01 7.15
N THR A 168 -20.45 5.45 6.79
CA THR A 168 -19.83 4.32 7.50
C THR A 168 -19.64 4.69 8.96
N LYS A 169 -20.27 3.96 9.88
CA LYS A 169 -20.08 4.16 11.32
C LYS A 169 -18.81 3.42 11.74
N LEU A 170 -17.88 4.15 12.29
CA LEU A 170 -16.65 3.60 12.88
C LEU A 170 -16.94 3.22 14.34
N GLU A 171 -16.70 1.97 14.69
CA GLU A 171 -16.61 1.54 16.09
C GLU A 171 -15.12 1.41 16.45
N VAL A 172 -14.71 2.11 17.48
CA VAL A 172 -13.31 2.21 17.96
C VAL A 172 -13.19 1.49 19.30
#